data_35baa1cf408e89b474bd084cef223e67
#
_entry.id   35baa1cf408e89b474bd084cef223e67
#
_cell.length_a   1.000
_cell.length_b   1.000
_cell.length_c   1.000
_cell.angle_alpha   90.00
_cell.angle_beta   90.00
_cell.angle_gamma   90.00
#
_symmetry.space_group_name_H-M   'P 1'
#
loop_
_entity.id
_entity.type
_entity.pdbx_description
1 polymer ?
#
loop_
_entity_poly.entity_id
_entity_poly.type
_entity_poly.pdbx_seq_one_letter_code
_entity_poly.pdbx_strand_id
1 'polypeptide(L)'
;MLLPSLDSAAGRAKNARLESDLATIDNAILLYKMDNGTCPSTLSDLVDEYIAKGKKFEDATGTELVYTLSGDKLTYTLKGRNADGEQVTSDGSSDAEE
;
A
#
# COMPACT_ATOMS: atom_id res chain seq x y z
N MET A 1 25.30 -18.74 14.00
CA MET A 1 24.87 -18.36 13.79
C MET A 1 24.00 -17.97 13.75
N LEU A 2 23.57 -17.75 13.44
CA LEU A 2 22.75 -17.35 13.31
C LEU A 2 21.70 -17.43 13.27
N LEU A 3 21.16 -17.34 13.65
CA LEU A 3 20.27 -17.36 13.50
C LEU A 3 19.29 -16.60 13.74
N PRO A 4 18.99 -16.02 13.35
CA PRO A 4 17.92 -15.06 13.23
C PRO A 4 16.71 -15.63 12.55
N SER A 5 16.63 -16.86 12.48
CA SER A 5 15.59 -17.48 11.69
C SER A 5 14.19 -17.17 12.25
N LEU A 6 14.06 -17.01 13.56
CA LEU A 6 12.75 -16.70 14.13
C LEU A 6 12.31 -15.30 13.73
N ASP A 7 13.23 -14.35 13.84
CA ASP A 7 12.91 -12.99 13.42
C ASP A 7 12.61 -12.94 11.94
N SER A 8 13.37 -13.72 11.17
CA SER A 8 13.17 -13.76 9.73
C SER A 8 11.78 -14.29 9.37
N ALA A 9 11.31 -15.30 10.10
CA ALA A 9 9.99 -15.85 9.82
C ALA A 9 8.90 -14.84 10.10
N ALA A 10 8.99 -14.17 11.26
CA ALA A 10 8.00 -13.15 11.59
C ALA A 10 8.09 -11.97 10.61
N GLY A 11 9.30 -11.60 10.24
CA GLY A 11 9.49 -10.51 9.29
C GLY A 11 8.93 -10.85 7.93
N ARG A 12 9.15 -12.08 7.47
CA ARG A 12 8.62 -12.51 6.18
C ARG A 12 7.10 -12.49 6.18
N ALA A 13 6.48 -12.88 7.30
CA ALA A 13 5.02 -12.87 7.38
C ALA A 13 4.49 -11.44 7.29
N LYS A 14 5.13 -10.51 7.99
CA LYS A 14 4.72 -9.12 7.94
C LYS A 14 4.93 -8.52 6.56
N ASN A 15 6.04 -8.88 5.91
CA ASN A 15 6.32 -8.38 4.58
C ASN A 15 5.35 -8.94 3.55
N ALA A 16 5.00 -10.22 3.68
CA ALA A 16 4.03 -10.82 2.77
C ALA A 16 2.67 -10.15 2.93
N ARG A 17 2.29 -9.84 4.16
CA ARG A 17 1.04 -9.16 4.41
C ARG A 17 1.07 -7.75 3.83
N LEU A 18 2.19 -7.05 3.98
CA LEU A 18 2.32 -5.72 3.41
C LEU A 18 2.13 -5.77 1.90
N GLU A 19 2.81 -6.73 1.24
CA GLU A 19 2.69 -6.84 -0.21
C GLU A 19 1.27 -7.16 -0.64
N SER A 20 0.61 -8.03 0.11
CA SER A 20 -0.77 -8.37 -0.17
C SER A 20 -1.68 -7.15 0.01
N ASP A 21 -1.45 -6.38 1.07
CA ASP A 21 -2.23 -5.19 1.32
C ASP A 21 -2.01 -4.15 0.23
N LEU A 22 -0.77 -3.95 -0.19
CA LEU A 22 -0.48 -3.00 -1.25
C LEU A 22 -1.18 -3.40 -2.55
N ALA A 23 -1.16 -4.69 -2.86
CA ALA A 23 -1.83 -5.17 -4.08
C ALA A 23 -3.34 -4.97 -3.99
N THR A 24 -3.92 -5.23 -2.83
CA THR A 24 -5.35 -5.03 -2.63
C THR A 24 -5.72 -3.55 -2.82
N ILE A 25 -4.91 -2.67 -2.27
CA ILE A 25 -5.17 -1.23 -2.39
C ILE A 25 -4.98 -0.78 -3.82
N ASP A 26 -3.93 -1.26 -4.51
CA ASP A 26 -3.74 -0.93 -5.92
C ASP A 26 -4.96 -1.30 -6.75
N ASN A 27 -5.50 -2.49 -6.52
CA ASN A 27 -6.69 -2.93 -7.25
C ASN A 27 -7.89 -2.05 -6.94
N ALA A 28 -8.06 -1.67 -5.69
CA ALA A 28 -9.16 -0.81 -5.29
C ALA A 28 -9.04 0.56 -5.95
N ILE A 29 -7.83 1.09 -6.01
CA ILE A 29 -7.60 2.39 -6.65
C ILE A 29 -7.91 2.29 -8.14
N LEU A 30 -7.52 1.20 -8.77
CA LEU A 30 -7.82 1.01 -10.19
C LEU A 30 -9.31 1.02 -10.43
N LEU A 31 -10.07 0.28 -9.61
CA LEU A 31 -11.52 0.24 -9.77
C LEU A 31 -12.14 1.61 -9.51
N TYR A 32 -11.66 2.31 -8.50
CA TYR A 32 -12.14 3.65 -8.22
C TYR A 32 -11.92 4.56 -9.42
N LYS A 33 -10.73 4.50 -10.00
CA LYS A 33 -10.39 5.34 -11.13
C LYS A 33 -11.26 4.99 -12.34
N MET A 34 -11.53 3.72 -12.54
CA MET A 34 -12.40 3.31 -13.66
C MET A 34 -13.81 3.85 -13.49
N ASP A 35 -14.29 3.91 -12.25
CA ASP A 35 -15.65 4.38 -12.00
C ASP A 35 -15.74 5.91 -11.97
N ASN A 36 -14.68 6.57 -11.54
CA ASN A 36 -14.75 8.01 -11.26
C ASN A 36 -13.87 8.86 -12.17
N GLY A 37 -13.01 8.24 -12.96
CA GLY A 37 -12.16 8.97 -13.90
C GLY A 37 -10.85 9.44 -13.34
N THR A 38 -10.70 9.44 -12.00
CA THR A 38 -9.45 9.85 -11.34
C THR A 38 -9.20 8.91 -10.17
N CYS A 39 -7.97 8.96 -9.66
CA CYS A 39 -7.63 8.24 -8.44
C CYS A 39 -8.29 8.92 -7.25
N PRO A 40 -8.51 8.20 -6.14
CA PRO A 40 -9.15 8.82 -4.98
C PRO A 40 -8.25 9.88 -4.34
N SER A 41 -8.87 10.85 -3.70
CA SER A 41 -8.11 11.88 -3.02
C SER A 41 -7.40 11.34 -1.78
N THR A 42 -8.01 10.37 -1.12
CA THR A 42 -7.40 9.71 0.04
C THR A 42 -7.74 8.23 -0.02
N LEU A 43 -6.97 7.43 0.73
CA LEU A 43 -7.25 6.00 0.78
C LEU A 43 -8.59 5.70 1.44
N SER A 44 -9.03 6.56 2.36
CA SER A 44 -10.31 6.32 3.01
C SER A 44 -11.48 6.44 2.05
N ASP A 45 -11.30 7.10 0.91
CA ASP A 45 -12.35 7.17 -0.10
C ASP A 45 -12.65 5.81 -0.71
N LEU A 46 -11.76 4.85 -0.52
CA LEU A 46 -11.96 3.50 -1.04
C LEU A 46 -12.84 2.65 -0.12
N VAL A 47 -12.94 3.05 1.14
CA VAL A 47 -13.57 2.20 2.16
C VAL A 47 -15.05 2.05 1.87
N ASP A 48 -15.52 0.81 2.07
CA ASP A 48 -16.89 0.41 1.92
C ASP A 48 -17.20 -0.07 0.52
N GLU A 49 -16.93 0.73 -0.48
CA GLU A 49 -17.29 0.36 -1.84
C GLU A 49 -16.20 -0.46 -2.53
N TYR A 50 -14.94 -0.12 -2.29
CA TYR A 50 -13.82 -0.78 -2.96
C TYR A 50 -12.97 -1.59 -2.01
N ILE A 51 -13.00 -1.27 -0.73
CA ILE A 51 -12.23 -1.97 0.30
C ILE A 51 -13.15 -2.12 1.50
N ALA A 52 -13.05 -3.26 2.16
CA ALA A 52 -13.91 -3.56 3.31
C ALA A 52 -13.67 -2.56 4.45
N LYS A 53 -14.73 -2.25 5.16
CA LYS A 53 -14.63 -1.44 6.36
C LYS A 53 -13.67 -2.09 7.35
N GLY A 54 -12.96 -1.27 8.08
CA GLY A 54 -12.05 -1.75 9.10
C GLY A 54 -10.68 -2.10 8.56
N LYS A 55 -10.47 -2.00 7.26
CA LYS A 55 -9.16 -2.23 6.69
C LYS A 55 -8.20 -1.16 7.21
N LYS A 56 -7.06 -1.60 7.70
CA LYS A 56 -6.05 -0.68 8.17
C LYS A 56 -5.06 -0.41 7.04
N PHE A 57 -4.74 0.86 6.87
CA PHE A 57 -3.78 1.26 5.84
C PHE A 57 -2.42 1.47 6.50
N GLU A 58 -1.84 0.38 6.97
CA GLU A 58 -0.59 0.41 7.72
C GLU A 58 0.43 -0.52 7.07
N ASP A 59 1.71 -0.14 7.24
CA ASP A 59 2.79 -0.96 6.71
C ASP A 59 3.20 -2.02 7.74
N ALA A 60 4.32 -2.70 7.47
CA ALA A 60 4.76 -3.80 8.31
C ALA A 60 5.24 -3.33 9.69
N THR A 61 5.50 -2.04 9.86
CA THR A 61 5.92 -1.48 11.14
C THR A 61 4.75 -0.93 11.94
N GLY A 62 3.55 -0.93 11.37
CA GLY A 62 2.39 -0.35 12.02
C GLY A 62 2.24 1.14 11.75
N THR A 63 3.06 1.67 10.87
CA THR A 63 2.99 3.07 10.48
C THR A 63 2.05 3.21 9.29
N GLU A 64 1.35 4.32 9.24
CA GLU A 64 0.39 4.57 8.17
C GLU A 64 1.09 4.56 6.80
N LEU A 65 0.46 3.91 5.83
CA LEU A 65 0.97 3.92 4.46
C LEU A 65 0.96 5.34 3.91
N VAL A 66 1.90 5.61 3.02
CA VAL A 66 2.01 6.94 2.40
C VAL A 66 1.41 6.88 1.01
N TYR A 67 0.37 7.66 0.80
CA TYR A 67 -0.32 7.74 -0.47
C TYR A 67 -0.18 9.17 -0.99
N THR A 68 0.42 9.30 -2.16
CA THR A 68 0.66 10.60 -2.78
C THR A 68 -0.01 10.62 -4.15
N LEU A 69 -0.89 11.57 -4.35
CA LEU A 69 -1.66 11.69 -5.57
C LEU A 69 -0.95 12.69 -6.49
N SER A 70 -0.92 12.38 -7.79
CA SER A 70 -0.33 13.30 -8.75
C SER A 70 -1.20 14.54 -8.91
N GLY A 71 -0.64 15.58 -9.52
CA GLY A 71 -1.37 16.82 -9.71
C GLY A 71 -2.59 16.67 -10.61
N ASP A 72 -2.53 15.78 -11.60
CA ASP A 72 -3.67 15.56 -12.49
C ASP A 72 -4.61 14.47 -11.97
N LYS A 73 -4.27 13.86 -10.83
CA LYS A 73 -5.08 12.83 -10.18
C LYS A 73 -5.21 11.54 -11.00
N LEU A 74 -4.34 11.35 -11.95
CA LEU A 74 -4.40 10.16 -12.80
C LEU A 74 -3.42 9.08 -12.37
N THR A 75 -2.45 9.43 -11.53
CA THR A 75 -1.48 8.50 -11.02
C THR A 75 -1.25 8.74 -9.53
N TYR A 76 -0.57 7.82 -8.89
CA TYR A 76 -0.32 7.92 -7.46
C TYR A 76 0.94 7.14 -7.11
N THR A 77 1.43 7.37 -5.91
CA THR A 77 2.48 6.56 -5.31
C THR A 77 1.96 6.06 -3.97
N LEU A 78 2.12 4.78 -3.73
CA LEU A 78 1.69 4.15 -2.48
C LEU A 78 2.85 3.36 -1.92
N LYS A 79 3.26 3.64 -0.71
CA LYS A 79 4.43 2.99 -0.15
C LYS A 79 4.33 2.87 1.36
N GLY A 80 5.15 1.97 1.89
CA GLY A 80 5.27 1.76 3.32
C GLY A 80 6.59 1.08 3.59
N ARG A 81 6.86 0.78 4.86
CA ARG A 81 8.11 0.14 5.22
C ARG A 81 7.87 -1.33 5.52
N ASN A 82 8.84 -2.16 5.12
CA ASN A 82 8.77 -3.57 5.46
C ASN A 82 9.28 -3.75 6.90
N ALA A 83 9.35 -5.02 7.33
CA ALA A 83 9.73 -5.32 8.70
C ALA A 83 11.16 -4.92 9.01
N ASP A 84 11.99 -4.77 7.99
CA ASP A 84 13.38 -4.33 8.16
C ASP A 84 13.52 -2.82 8.10
N GLY A 85 12.43 -2.11 7.90
CA GLY A 85 12.46 -0.66 7.83
C GLY A 85 12.76 -0.11 6.45
N GLU A 86 12.81 -0.98 5.45
CA GLU A 86 13.07 -0.55 4.08
C GLU A 86 11.79 -0.16 3.39
N GLN A 87 11.86 0.85 2.54
CA GLN A 87 10.69 1.33 1.85
C GLN A 87 10.28 0.39 0.73
N VAL A 88 8.99 0.09 0.67
CA VAL A 88 8.41 -0.75 -0.36
C VAL A 88 7.33 0.06 -1.06
N THR A 89 7.40 0.11 -2.38
CA THR A 89 6.44 0.84 -3.18
C THR A 89 5.52 -0.15 -3.89
N SER A 90 4.22 0.15 -3.94
CA SER A 90 3.29 -0.77 -4.56
C SER A 90 3.52 -0.86 -6.07
N ASP A 91 3.15 -2.00 -6.64
CA ASP A 91 3.33 -2.22 -8.08
C ASP A 91 2.50 -1.29 -8.93
N GLY A 92 1.36 -0.83 -8.41
CA GLY A 92 0.51 0.10 -9.14
C GLY A 92 0.96 1.53 -9.06
N SER A 93 2.00 1.80 -8.28
CA SER A 93 2.52 3.16 -8.14
C SER A 93 3.22 3.61 -9.41
N SER A 94 3.11 4.88 -9.66
CA SER A 94 3.77 5.50 -10.80
C SER A 94 5.18 5.92 -10.41
N ASP A 95 6.03 6.11 -11.41
CA ASP A 95 7.35 6.69 -11.19
C ASP A 95 7.32 8.20 -11.28
N ALA A 96 6.15 8.77 -11.10
CA ALA A 96 5.94 10.18 -11.36
C ALA A 96 6.80 11.07 -10.47
N GLU A 97 7.38 10.52 -9.44
CA GLU A 97 8.16 11.35 -8.54
C GLU A 97 9.37 11.93 -9.21
N GLU A 98 9.84 11.37 -10.33
CA GLU A 98 10.92 12.02 -10.99
C GLU A 98 10.53 13.09 -11.87
#